data_8b77b782978f88d10ca21c0bd13089d0
#
_entry.id   8b77b782978f88d10ca21c0bd13089d0
#
_cell.length_a   1.000
_cell.length_b   1.000
_cell.length_c   1.000
_cell.angle_alpha   90.00
_cell.angle_beta   90.00
_cell.angle_gamma   90.00
#
_symmetry.space_group_name_H-M   'P 1'
#
loop_
_entity.id
_entity.type
_entity.pdbx_description
1 polymer ?
#
loop_
_entity_poly.entity_id
_entity_poly.type
_entity_poly.pdbx_seq_one_letter_code
_entity_poly.pdbx_strand_id
1 'polypeptide(L)'
;MPEDRKTPQLDELEKGPWPSFVTEMKRAAAKSPAAEELLGLLERSYEDKIGHWKHGGIVGVKGYGGGVIGRYTDLPEEFPHLKEFHTVRVNHPSGWFYTTDALRTLCDVWEKHGSGLTNFHGSTGDIIMLGT
;
A
#
# COMPACT_ATOMS: atom_id res chain seq x y z
N MET A 1 1.89 -21.27 -11.81
CA MET A 1 0.63 -20.49 -11.81
C MET A 1 -0.52 -21.47 -11.79
N PRO A 2 -1.47 -21.33 -10.88
CA PRO A 2 -2.70 -22.06 -11.03
C PRO A 2 -3.25 -21.76 -12.43
N GLU A 3 -3.53 -22.79 -13.21
CA GLU A 3 -3.99 -22.65 -14.59
C GLU A 3 -5.29 -21.85 -14.73
N ASP A 4 -5.96 -21.58 -13.58
CA ASP A 4 -7.29 -20.96 -13.50
C ASP A 4 -7.33 -19.50 -13.07
N ARG A 5 -6.18 -18.85 -12.91
CA ARG A 5 -6.21 -17.43 -12.56
C ARG A 5 -6.69 -16.59 -13.73
N LYS A 6 -7.91 -16.12 -13.61
CA LYS A 6 -8.51 -15.24 -14.61
C LYS A 6 -8.06 -13.80 -14.35
N THR A 7 -7.59 -13.15 -15.41
CA THR A 7 -7.14 -11.75 -15.38
C THR A 7 -7.81 -10.96 -16.50
N PRO A 8 -9.15 -10.82 -16.48
CA PRO A 8 -9.86 -10.20 -17.60
C PRO A 8 -9.46 -8.73 -17.85
N GLN A 9 -9.18 -7.97 -16.81
CA GLN A 9 -8.75 -6.58 -16.97
C GLN A 9 -7.35 -6.49 -17.61
N LEU A 10 -6.43 -7.32 -17.16
CA LEU A 10 -5.08 -7.37 -17.72
C LEU A 10 -5.05 -7.93 -19.13
N ASP A 11 -5.93 -8.87 -19.44
CA ASP A 11 -6.07 -9.43 -20.79
C ASP A 11 -6.53 -8.34 -21.79
N GLU A 12 -7.44 -7.47 -21.37
CA GLU A 12 -7.83 -6.30 -22.19
C GLU A 12 -6.70 -5.29 -22.32
N LEU A 13 -6.00 -5.01 -21.23
CA LEU A 13 -4.87 -4.09 -21.25
C LEU A 13 -3.75 -4.60 -22.18
N GLU A 14 -3.51 -5.91 -22.18
CA GLU A 14 -2.50 -6.55 -23.04
C GLU A 14 -2.77 -6.38 -24.54
N LYS A 15 -4.01 -6.19 -24.94
CA LYS A 15 -4.39 -5.91 -26.32
C LYS A 15 -4.11 -4.46 -26.74
N GLY A 16 -3.86 -3.58 -25.79
CA GLY A 16 -3.63 -2.17 -26.03
C GLY A 16 -2.21 -1.83 -26.50
N PRO A 17 -1.87 -0.55 -26.60
CA PRO A 17 -0.57 -0.11 -27.11
C PRO A 17 0.61 -0.37 -26.16
N TRP A 18 0.35 -0.78 -24.91
CA TRP A 18 1.37 -1.01 -23.88
C TRP A 18 1.29 -2.43 -23.30
N PRO A 19 1.39 -3.49 -24.12
CA PRO A 19 1.21 -4.86 -23.63
C PRO A 19 2.44 -5.42 -22.91
N SER A 20 3.61 -4.83 -23.10
CA SER A 20 4.87 -5.46 -22.72
C SER A 20 4.99 -5.77 -21.23
N PHE A 21 4.60 -4.85 -20.36
CA PHE A 21 4.73 -5.08 -18.93
C PHE A 21 3.76 -6.17 -18.43
N VAL A 22 2.55 -6.22 -18.96
CA VAL A 22 1.57 -7.27 -18.60
C VAL A 22 2.05 -8.63 -19.08
N THR A 23 2.54 -8.72 -20.31
CA THR A 23 3.09 -9.95 -20.88
C THR A 23 4.28 -10.46 -20.04
N GLU A 24 5.20 -9.58 -19.68
CA GLU A 24 6.33 -9.95 -18.84
C GLU A 24 5.92 -10.35 -17.42
N MET A 25 4.93 -9.66 -16.84
CA MET A 25 4.37 -10.03 -15.54
C MET A 25 3.75 -11.43 -15.56
N LYS A 26 2.99 -11.76 -16.61
CA LYS A 26 2.42 -13.11 -16.80
C LYS A 26 3.50 -14.17 -16.94
N ARG A 27 4.57 -13.87 -17.66
CA ARG A 27 5.73 -14.78 -17.79
C ARG A 27 6.43 -15.00 -16.47
N ALA A 28 6.63 -13.92 -15.71
CA ALA A 28 7.23 -13.99 -14.38
C ALA A 28 6.35 -14.76 -13.39
N ALA A 29 5.05 -14.53 -13.44
CA ALA A 29 4.07 -15.22 -12.58
C ALA A 29 4.08 -16.73 -12.76
N ALA A 30 4.35 -17.21 -13.98
CA ALA A 30 4.47 -18.64 -14.26
C ALA A 30 5.65 -19.31 -13.53
N LYS A 31 6.62 -18.53 -13.05
CA LYS A 31 7.87 -19.02 -12.46
C LYS A 31 8.07 -18.62 -11.01
N SER A 32 7.30 -17.66 -10.51
CA SER A 32 7.52 -17.06 -9.20
C SER A 32 6.19 -16.82 -8.49
N PRO A 33 5.98 -17.41 -7.29
CA PRO A 33 4.80 -17.13 -6.48
C PRO A 33 4.63 -15.65 -6.13
N ALA A 34 5.71 -14.94 -5.89
CA ALA A 34 5.67 -13.51 -5.61
C ALA A 34 5.16 -12.69 -6.81
N ALA A 35 5.60 -13.05 -8.02
CA ALA A 35 5.11 -12.41 -9.24
C ALA A 35 3.65 -12.79 -9.54
N GLU A 36 3.24 -14.00 -9.21
CA GLU A 36 1.83 -14.42 -9.31
C GLU A 36 0.94 -13.58 -8.39
N GLU A 37 1.37 -13.37 -7.16
CA GLU A 37 0.66 -12.53 -6.21
C GLU A 37 0.57 -11.08 -6.70
N LEU A 38 1.66 -10.53 -7.21
CA LEU A 38 1.70 -9.19 -7.79
C LEU A 38 0.77 -9.07 -8.99
N LEU A 39 0.72 -10.07 -9.85
CA LEU A 39 -0.22 -10.12 -10.98
C LEU A 39 -1.68 -10.06 -10.51
N GLY A 40 -2.02 -10.78 -9.46
CA GLY A 40 -3.36 -10.75 -8.84
C GLY A 40 -3.72 -9.39 -8.25
N LEU A 41 -2.76 -8.73 -7.60
CA LEU A 41 -2.96 -7.37 -7.07
C LEU A 41 -3.14 -6.35 -8.20
N LEU A 42 -2.43 -6.51 -9.30
CA LEU A 42 -2.55 -5.63 -10.46
C LEU A 42 -3.93 -5.79 -11.10
N GLU A 43 -4.40 -7.01 -11.30
CA GLU A 43 -5.76 -7.29 -11.80
C GLU A 43 -6.82 -6.62 -10.91
N ARG A 44 -6.71 -6.83 -9.61
CA ARG A 44 -7.61 -6.24 -8.64
C ARG A 44 -7.59 -4.70 -8.66
N SER A 45 -6.43 -4.12 -8.88
CA SER A 45 -6.30 -2.66 -8.98
C SER A 45 -7.09 -2.10 -10.16
N TYR A 46 -7.07 -2.78 -11.30
CA TYR A 46 -7.86 -2.39 -12.47
C TYR A 46 -9.35 -2.64 -12.29
N GLU A 47 -9.72 -3.72 -11.63
CA GLU A 47 -11.12 -4.03 -11.33
C GLU A 47 -11.73 -3.00 -10.37
N ASP A 48 -11.08 -2.76 -9.25
CA ASP A 48 -11.55 -1.86 -8.18
C ASP A 48 -11.33 -0.38 -8.50
N LYS A 49 -10.49 -0.06 -9.50
CA LYS A 49 -10.00 1.30 -9.80
C LYS A 49 -9.26 1.96 -8.63
N ILE A 50 -8.62 1.15 -7.80
CA ILE A 50 -7.83 1.56 -6.63
C ILE A 50 -6.54 0.76 -6.65
N GLY A 51 -5.39 1.41 -6.41
CA GLY A 51 -4.11 0.71 -6.33
C GLY A 51 -4.08 -0.29 -5.17
N HIS A 52 -3.64 -1.49 -5.46
CA HIS A 52 -3.39 -2.56 -4.49
C HIS A 52 -1.96 -3.04 -4.62
N TRP A 53 -1.22 -3.10 -3.50
CA TRP A 53 0.10 -3.72 -3.45
C TRP A 53 0.42 -4.14 -2.01
N LYS A 54 1.46 -4.95 -1.85
CA LYS A 54 1.89 -5.44 -0.55
C LYS A 54 3.23 -4.87 -0.11
N HIS A 55 3.35 -4.72 1.20
CA HIS A 55 4.60 -4.43 1.87
C HIS A 55 4.81 -5.46 2.99
N GLY A 56 5.90 -6.20 2.96
CA GLY A 56 6.31 -7.04 4.08
C GLY A 56 5.46 -8.26 4.38
N GLY A 57 4.71 -8.76 3.44
CA GLY A 57 4.09 -10.09 3.54
C GLY A 57 2.65 -10.13 4.05
N ILE A 58 2.33 -9.64 5.24
CA ILE A 58 0.98 -9.76 5.80
C ILE A 58 0.12 -8.51 5.70
N VAL A 59 0.71 -7.38 5.36
CA VAL A 59 0.02 -6.09 5.27
C VAL A 59 0.10 -5.54 3.87
N GLY A 60 -1.06 -5.27 3.29
CA GLY A 60 -1.18 -4.66 1.98
C GLY A 60 -1.56 -3.18 2.03
N VAL A 61 -1.60 -2.57 0.86
CA VAL A 61 -2.06 -1.21 0.64
C VAL A 61 -3.29 -1.25 -0.26
N LYS A 62 -4.29 -0.49 0.10
CA LYS A 62 -5.52 -0.31 -0.66
C LYS A 62 -5.77 1.19 -0.84
N GLY A 63 -5.49 1.68 -2.02
CA GLY A 63 -5.57 3.09 -2.31
C GLY A 63 -4.39 3.89 -1.76
N TYR A 64 -4.01 4.92 -2.48
CA TYR A 64 -2.94 5.83 -2.10
C TYR A 64 -3.28 7.23 -2.60
N GLY A 65 -3.56 8.14 -1.70
CA GLY A 65 -3.86 9.51 -2.07
C GLY A 65 -4.18 10.39 -0.87
N GLY A 66 -3.94 11.68 -1.00
CA GLY A 66 -4.24 12.66 0.05
C GLY A 66 -3.48 12.47 1.36
N GLY A 67 -2.40 11.67 1.39
CA GLY A 67 -1.63 11.41 2.60
C GLY A 67 -2.25 10.39 3.55
N VAL A 68 -3.40 9.84 3.23
CA VAL A 68 -4.06 8.79 4.01
C VAL A 68 -4.09 7.51 3.17
N ILE A 69 -3.42 6.48 3.67
CA ILE A 69 -3.21 5.23 2.95
C ILE A 69 -4.03 4.15 3.62
N GLY A 70 -5.00 3.58 2.90
CA GLY A 70 -5.76 2.42 3.36
C GLY A 70 -4.87 1.18 3.42
N ARG A 71 -4.96 0.44 4.54
CA ARG A 71 -4.16 -0.76 4.79
C ARG A 71 -5.09 -1.92 5.14
N TYR A 72 -4.62 -3.12 4.88
CA TYR A 72 -5.34 -4.35 5.21
C TYR A 72 -4.37 -5.49 5.46
N THR A 73 -4.84 -6.56 6.11
CA THR A 73 -4.09 -7.82 6.17
C THR A 73 -4.77 -8.90 5.35
N ASP A 74 -3.98 -9.81 4.78
CA ASP A 74 -4.50 -11.04 4.15
C ASP A 74 -4.86 -12.12 5.18
N LEU A 75 -4.48 -11.93 6.43
CA LEU A 75 -4.67 -12.86 7.52
C LEU A 75 -5.59 -12.25 8.61
N PRO A 76 -6.82 -11.84 8.26
CA PRO A 76 -7.69 -11.13 9.20
C PRO A 76 -8.13 -11.98 10.38
N GLU A 77 -8.13 -13.30 10.24
CA GLU A 77 -8.49 -14.21 11.32
C GLU A 77 -7.37 -14.34 12.36
N GLU A 78 -6.11 -14.30 11.93
CA GLU A 78 -4.95 -14.31 12.81
C GLU A 78 -4.67 -12.94 13.44
N PHE A 79 -4.93 -11.88 12.67
CA PHE A 79 -4.67 -10.49 13.06
C PHE A 79 -5.91 -9.62 12.85
N PRO A 80 -6.97 -9.81 13.63
CA PRO A 80 -8.24 -9.11 13.40
C PRO A 80 -8.12 -7.59 13.54
N HIS A 81 -7.20 -7.09 14.35
CA HIS A 81 -6.93 -5.67 14.52
C HIS A 81 -6.23 -5.03 13.30
N LEU A 82 -5.69 -5.85 12.39
CA LEU A 82 -5.07 -5.40 11.15
C LEU A 82 -5.98 -5.58 9.92
N LYS A 83 -7.22 -5.97 10.13
CA LYS A 83 -8.16 -6.21 9.02
C LYS A 83 -8.30 -4.98 8.12
N GLU A 84 -8.49 -3.84 8.74
CA GLU A 84 -8.51 -2.55 8.07
C GLU A 84 -7.96 -1.48 9.01
N PHE A 85 -7.05 -0.68 8.50
CA PHE A 85 -6.49 0.46 9.22
C PHE A 85 -5.92 1.47 8.23
N HIS A 86 -5.39 2.57 8.71
CA HIS A 86 -4.81 3.60 7.87
C HIS A 86 -3.40 3.96 8.32
N THR A 87 -2.58 4.33 7.38
CA THR A 87 -1.32 5.03 7.60
C THR A 87 -1.51 6.47 7.16
N VAL A 88 -1.13 7.41 7.99
CA VAL A 88 -1.25 8.85 7.70
C VAL A 88 0.14 9.43 7.50
N ARG A 89 0.32 10.16 6.41
CA ARG A 89 1.56 10.91 6.15
C ARG A 89 1.33 12.37 6.46
N VAL A 90 2.15 12.92 7.34
CA VAL A 90 2.13 14.34 7.69
C VAL A 90 3.22 15.06 6.91
N ASN A 91 2.80 15.92 5.99
CA ASN A 91 3.72 16.73 5.22
C ASN A 91 4.06 18.00 6.04
N HIS A 92 5.34 18.24 6.26
CA HIS A 92 5.80 19.44 6.94
C HIS A 92 5.64 20.68 6.04
N PRO A 93 5.39 21.85 6.61
CA PRO A 93 5.50 23.10 5.85
C PRO A 93 6.92 23.27 5.33
N SER A 94 7.12 24.13 4.37
CA SER A 94 8.37 24.35 3.63
C SER A 94 9.66 24.56 4.47
N GLY A 95 9.57 24.54 5.76
CA GLY A 95 10.67 24.83 6.66
C GLY A 95 11.59 23.70 7.03
N TRP A 96 11.30 22.48 6.73
CA TRP A 96 12.15 21.30 7.00
C TRP A 96 12.45 21.00 8.48
N PHE A 97 12.07 21.87 9.38
CA PHE A 97 12.35 21.73 10.80
C PHE A 97 11.06 21.80 11.60
N TYR A 98 10.95 20.92 12.57
CA TYR A 98 9.91 20.97 13.58
C TYR A 98 10.48 21.55 14.87
N THR A 99 9.72 22.43 15.51
CA THR A 99 10.04 22.79 16.90
C THR A 99 9.74 21.61 17.81
N THR A 100 10.38 21.57 18.96
CA THR A 100 10.10 20.54 19.97
C THR A 100 8.63 20.56 20.40
N ASP A 101 8.03 21.72 20.52
CA ASP A 101 6.62 21.85 20.88
C ASP A 101 5.69 21.31 19.80
N ALA A 102 5.99 21.58 18.53
CA ALA A 102 5.22 21.02 17.41
C ALA A 102 5.30 19.48 17.38
N LEU A 103 6.50 18.92 17.58
CA LEU A 103 6.66 17.46 17.64
C LEU A 103 5.93 16.84 18.82
N ARG A 104 5.95 17.46 20.00
CA ARG A 104 5.20 16.99 21.16
C ARG A 104 3.69 17.00 20.90
N THR A 105 3.19 18.06 20.31
CA THR A 105 1.78 18.15 19.92
C THR A 105 1.39 17.02 18.95
N LEU A 106 2.23 16.74 17.95
CA LEU A 106 1.98 15.62 17.03
C LEU A 106 1.99 14.28 17.76
N CYS A 107 2.92 14.06 18.67
CA CYS A 107 2.99 12.85 19.48
C CYS A 107 1.75 12.68 20.36
N ASP A 108 1.29 13.72 21.02
CA ASP A 108 0.10 13.70 21.87
C ASP A 108 -1.16 13.37 21.07
N VAL A 109 -1.32 13.97 19.92
CA VAL A 109 -2.42 13.67 18.99
C VAL A 109 -2.35 12.22 18.53
N TRP A 110 -1.15 11.77 18.17
CA TRP A 110 -0.97 10.43 17.64
C TRP A 110 -1.17 9.33 18.70
N GLU A 111 -0.74 9.52 19.91
CA GLU A 111 -1.03 8.61 21.03
C GLU A 111 -2.54 8.46 21.28
N LYS A 112 -3.27 9.56 21.10
CA LYS A 112 -4.72 9.57 21.31
C LYS A 112 -5.50 8.88 20.19
N HIS A 113 -5.04 8.98 18.94
CA HIS A 113 -5.82 8.60 17.75
C HIS A 113 -5.22 7.44 16.96
N GLY A 114 -4.07 6.93 17.32
CA GLY A 114 -3.41 5.87 16.58
C GLY A 114 -2.55 4.98 17.45
N SER A 115 -1.68 4.22 16.80
CA SER A 115 -0.81 3.22 17.45
C SER A 115 0.32 3.81 18.29
N GLY A 116 0.61 5.09 18.15
CA GLY A 116 1.81 5.71 18.71
C GLY A 116 3.08 5.47 17.90
N LEU A 117 3.05 4.55 16.93
CA LEU A 117 4.21 4.25 16.10
C LEU A 117 4.38 5.27 14.98
N THR A 118 5.59 5.76 14.79
CA THR A 118 5.89 6.75 13.76
C THR A 118 7.24 6.48 13.12
N ASN A 119 7.42 7.06 11.94
CA ASN A 119 8.65 6.99 11.17
C ASN A 119 8.91 8.35 10.50
N PHE A 120 10.16 8.78 10.53
CA PHE A 120 10.60 9.95 9.77
C PHE A 120 11.12 9.49 8.41
N HIS A 121 10.34 9.76 7.36
CA HIS A 121 10.65 9.31 6.01
C HIS A 121 11.69 10.21 5.35
N GLY A 122 12.91 9.71 5.21
CA GLY A 122 14.06 10.52 4.78
C GLY A 122 13.97 11.07 3.37
N SER A 123 13.40 10.33 2.42
CA SER A 123 13.35 10.74 1.02
C SER A 123 12.34 11.87 0.73
N THR A 124 11.26 11.96 1.50
CA THR A 124 10.21 12.97 1.32
C THR A 124 10.14 13.98 2.45
N GLY A 125 10.79 13.69 3.58
CA GLY A 125 10.69 14.50 4.79
C GLY A 125 9.39 14.38 5.57
N ASP A 126 8.47 13.51 5.13
CA ASP A 126 7.19 13.30 5.80
C ASP A 126 7.37 12.57 7.13
N ILE A 127 6.47 12.84 8.07
CA ILE A 127 6.29 11.96 9.22
C ILE A 127 5.21 10.96 8.89
N ILE A 128 5.53 9.68 9.04
CA ILE A 128 4.59 8.58 8.77
C ILE A 128 4.00 8.10 10.10
N MET A 129 2.70 8.21 10.23
CA MET A 129 1.91 7.78 11.37
C MET A 129 1.29 6.42 11.06
N LEU A 130 1.76 5.38 11.75
CA LEU A 130 1.47 3.99 11.42
C LEU A 130 0.29 3.44 12.23
N GLY A 131 -0.86 3.30 11.59
CA GLY A 131 -1.99 2.59 12.19
C GLY A 131 -2.94 3.46 13.01
N THR A 132 -4.00 3.88 12.39
CA THR A 132 -5.15 4.51 13.08
C THR A 132 -6.15 3.48 13.54
#